data_2266b545bbb6b9df35dac8cbdde97638
#
_entry.id   2266b545bbb6b9df35dac8cbdde97638
#
_cell.length_a   1.000
_cell.length_b   1.000
_cell.length_c   1.000
_cell.angle_alpha   90.00
_cell.angle_beta   90.00
_cell.angle_gamma   90.00
#
_symmetry.space_group_name_H-M   'P 1'
#
loop_
_entity.id
_entity.type
_entity.pdbx_description
1 polymer ?
#
loop_
_entity_poly.entity_id
_entity_poly.type
_entity_poly.pdbx_seq_one_letter_code
_entity_poly.pdbx_strand_id
1 'polypeptide(L)'
;MEPRPARLGDDLRRVARAVARAHERFVAQGQVTESAVRSVVAESWRRSLDRGVDPGRESAQLVLSATDLAEARESVPWAAALPMIRSLLMEPAADSGHVVALGDADGRLLWVEGDRSLRSSAERMGFAEGALWSEDAAGTNAPGTALAIDSPVQIRTHEHFVGAVQNWSCTAVPVHDPATGQVIGVIDVTGDDSVASPLALTMVRATVAAGEQSLALGPRTGPRAATPWRLDVLGRDRADLHRGDTTTRLSARHSELL
;
A
#
# COMPACT_ATOMS: atom_id res chain seq x y z
N MET A 1 -48.97 -0.77 -11.31
CA MET A 1 -48.10 -0.18 -10.23
C MET A 1 -46.68 -0.43 -10.68
N GLU A 2 -46.05 0.59 -11.29
CA GLU A 2 -44.68 0.47 -11.79
C GLU A 2 -43.71 0.28 -10.59
N PRO A 3 -42.75 -0.64 -10.70
CA PRO A 3 -41.75 -0.83 -9.65
C PRO A 3 -40.90 0.45 -9.54
N ARG A 4 -40.85 1.01 -8.35
CA ARG A 4 -39.98 2.16 -8.02
C ARG A 4 -38.53 1.77 -8.31
N PRO A 5 -37.74 2.59 -9.05
CA PRO A 5 -36.33 2.27 -9.26
C PRO A 5 -35.62 2.14 -7.91
N ALA A 6 -34.87 1.04 -7.73
CA ALA A 6 -34.07 0.79 -6.53
C ALA A 6 -33.09 1.95 -6.37
N ARG A 7 -33.04 2.58 -5.17
CA ARG A 7 -32.04 3.62 -4.88
C ARG A 7 -30.66 2.96 -4.83
N LEU A 8 -29.66 3.63 -5.36
CA LEU A 8 -28.27 3.14 -5.38
C LEU A 8 -27.81 2.59 -4.00
N GLY A 9 -28.24 3.24 -2.90
CA GLY A 9 -27.95 2.77 -1.54
C GLY A 9 -28.62 1.45 -1.14
N ASP A 10 -29.79 1.12 -1.71
CA ASP A 10 -30.47 -0.15 -1.41
C ASP A 10 -29.76 -1.34 -2.10
N ASP A 11 -29.15 -1.09 -3.27
CA ASP A 11 -28.35 -2.07 -3.97
C ASP A 11 -27.04 -2.34 -3.22
N LEU A 12 -26.35 -1.32 -2.73
CA LEU A 12 -25.13 -1.47 -1.93
C LEU A 12 -25.38 -2.25 -0.64
N ARG A 13 -26.46 -1.96 0.09
CA ARG A 13 -26.84 -2.69 1.31
C ARG A 13 -27.17 -4.15 1.03
N ARG A 14 -27.80 -4.45 -0.11
CA ARG A 14 -28.11 -5.83 -0.53
C ARG A 14 -26.84 -6.60 -0.83
N VAL A 15 -25.90 -5.99 -1.56
CA VAL A 15 -24.59 -6.58 -1.84
C VAL A 15 -23.82 -6.82 -0.55
N ALA A 16 -23.73 -5.84 0.35
CA ALA A 16 -23.04 -5.99 1.64
C ALA A 16 -23.60 -7.17 2.46
N ARG A 17 -24.93 -7.33 2.53
CA ARG A 17 -25.56 -8.47 3.22
C ARG A 17 -25.30 -9.81 2.53
N ALA A 18 -25.17 -9.83 1.20
CA ALA A 18 -24.82 -11.04 0.47
C ALA A 18 -23.38 -11.47 0.77
N VAL A 19 -22.44 -10.50 0.79
CA VAL A 19 -21.04 -10.74 1.17
C VAL A 19 -20.92 -11.18 2.62
N ALA A 20 -21.65 -10.57 3.57
CA ALA A 20 -21.67 -10.97 4.98
C ALA A 20 -22.05 -12.46 5.14
N ARG A 21 -23.17 -12.86 4.50
CA ARG A 21 -23.61 -14.27 4.53
C ARG A 21 -22.63 -15.21 3.82
N ALA A 22 -21.95 -14.75 2.79
CA ALA A 22 -20.91 -15.53 2.13
C ALA A 22 -19.70 -15.72 3.03
N HIS A 23 -19.27 -14.66 3.75
CA HIS A 23 -18.20 -14.71 4.73
C HIS A 23 -18.51 -15.67 5.88
N GLU A 24 -19.69 -15.58 6.50
CA GLU A 24 -20.12 -16.48 7.56
C GLU A 24 -20.06 -17.96 7.13
N ARG A 25 -20.56 -18.26 5.92
CA ARG A 25 -20.48 -19.63 5.37
C ARG A 25 -19.05 -20.07 5.08
N PHE A 26 -18.23 -19.14 4.57
CA PHE A 26 -16.83 -19.43 4.29
C PHE A 26 -16.05 -19.78 5.56
N VAL A 27 -16.19 -18.97 6.60
CA VAL A 27 -15.57 -19.22 7.91
C VAL A 27 -16.04 -20.55 8.53
N ALA A 28 -17.34 -20.87 8.39
CA ALA A 28 -17.90 -22.10 8.96
C ALA A 28 -17.59 -23.38 8.18
N GLN A 29 -17.42 -23.30 6.86
CA GLN A 29 -17.40 -24.48 5.96
C GLN A 29 -16.23 -24.50 4.98
N GLY A 30 -15.44 -23.43 4.88
CA GLY A 30 -14.35 -23.30 3.89
C GLY A 30 -14.83 -23.10 2.44
N GLN A 31 -16.14 -22.85 2.22
CA GLN A 31 -16.72 -22.77 0.89
C GLN A 31 -17.09 -21.33 0.50
N VAL A 32 -16.55 -20.85 -0.60
CA VAL A 32 -16.89 -19.53 -1.17
C VAL A 32 -18.00 -19.68 -2.20
N THR A 33 -19.03 -18.82 -2.08
CA THR A 33 -20.05 -18.67 -3.14
C THR A 33 -19.55 -17.60 -4.13
N GLU A 34 -18.92 -18.03 -5.22
CA GLU A 34 -18.25 -17.15 -6.20
C GLU A 34 -19.16 -16.07 -6.83
N SER A 35 -20.48 -16.31 -6.89
CA SER A 35 -21.43 -15.30 -7.40
C SER A 35 -21.71 -14.14 -6.44
N ALA A 36 -21.31 -14.27 -5.16
CA ALA A 36 -21.60 -13.27 -4.12
C ALA A 36 -20.38 -12.43 -3.73
N VAL A 37 -19.18 -12.87 -4.10
CA VAL A 37 -17.91 -12.27 -3.66
C VAL A 37 -17.00 -12.08 -4.86
N ARG A 38 -16.30 -10.95 -4.92
CA ARG A 38 -15.31 -10.69 -5.97
C ARG A 38 -14.18 -11.72 -5.91
N SER A 39 -13.65 -12.14 -7.05
CA SER A 39 -12.59 -13.17 -7.12
C SER A 39 -11.38 -12.84 -6.27
N VAL A 40 -10.90 -11.58 -6.31
CA VAL A 40 -9.76 -11.11 -5.52
C VAL A 40 -9.99 -11.30 -4.01
N VAL A 41 -11.22 -11.08 -3.53
CA VAL A 41 -11.58 -11.27 -2.12
C VAL A 41 -11.69 -12.75 -1.79
N ALA A 42 -12.34 -13.54 -2.65
CA ALA A 42 -12.48 -14.98 -2.46
C ALA A 42 -11.12 -15.70 -2.41
N GLU A 43 -10.18 -15.30 -3.25
CA GLU A 43 -8.82 -15.82 -3.26
C GLU A 43 -8.05 -15.39 -2.02
N SER A 44 -8.19 -14.14 -1.58
CA SER A 44 -7.60 -13.64 -0.34
C SER A 44 -8.16 -14.34 0.90
N TRP A 45 -9.48 -14.59 0.96
CA TRP A 45 -10.07 -15.38 2.04
C TRP A 45 -9.50 -16.81 2.11
N ARG A 46 -9.27 -17.45 0.95
CA ARG A 46 -8.65 -18.79 0.92
C ARG A 46 -7.22 -18.72 1.49
N ARG A 47 -6.40 -17.77 1.03
CA ARG A 47 -5.05 -17.58 1.57
C ARG A 47 -5.06 -17.31 3.07
N SER A 48 -5.98 -16.46 3.56
CA SER A 48 -6.15 -16.19 5.00
C SER A 48 -6.46 -17.45 5.80
N LEU A 49 -7.38 -18.28 5.30
CA LEU A 49 -7.74 -19.54 5.93
C LEU A 49 -6.58 -20.55 5.92
N ASP A 50 -5.89 -20.69 4.78
CA ASP A 50 -4.74 -21.60 4.60
C ASP A 50 -3.56 -21.21 5.51
N ARG A 51 -3.41 -19.92 5.83
CA ARG A 51 -2.41 -19.40 6.78
C ARG A 51 -2.86 -19.52 8.25
N GLY A 52 -4.08 -19.98 8.50
CA GLY A 52 -4.61 -20.17 9.85
C GLY A 52 -4.95 -18.84 10.56
N VAL A 53 -5.27 -17.79 9.82
CA VAL A 53 -5.70 -16.53 10.42
C VAL A 53 -7.04 -16.75 11.14
N ASP A 54 -7.11 -16.33 12.40
CA ASP A 54 -8.35 -16.39 13.18
C ASP A 54 -9.32 -15.28 12.78
N PRO A 55 -10.48 -15.58 12.18
CA PRO A 55 -11.48 -14.59 11.82
C PRO A 55 -12.11 -13.88 13.02
N GLY A 56 -12.02 -14.48 14.22
CA GLY A 56 -12.48 -13.92 15.50
C GLY A 56 -11.47 -13.03 16.20
N ARG A 57 -10.28 -12.82 15.63
CA ARG A 57 -9.27 -11.94 16.23
C ARG A 57 -9.82 -10.53 16.45
N GLU A 58 -9.54 -9.93 17.61
CA GLU A 58 -10.04 -8.60 17.98
C GLU A 58 -9.14 -7.46 17.46
N SER A 59 -7.83 -7.69 17.31
CA SER A 59 -6.88 -6.66 16.86
C SER A 59 -5.68 -7.25 16.13
N ALA A 60 -5.06 -6.46 15.25
CA ALA A 60 -3.78 -6.79 14.66
C ALA A 60 -2.64 -6.75 15.70
N GLN A 61 -1.56 -7.47 15.42
CA GLN A 61 -0.43 -7.58 16.33
C GLN A 61 0.51 -6.38 16.19
N LEU A 62 0.86 -5.74 17.32
CA LEU A 62 1.93 -4.77 17.38
C LEU A 62 3.28 -5.51 17.37
N VAL A 63 4.11 -5.30 16.36
CA VAL A 63 5.36 -6.03 16.14
C VAL A 63 6.62 -5.15 16.25
N LEU A 64 6.47 -3.83 16.16
CA LEU A 64 7.59 -2.90 16.31
C LEU A 64 7.51 -2.18 17.65
N SER A 65 8.63 -2.13 18.36
CA SER A 65 8.81 -1.22 19.49
C SER A 65 8.92 0.23 18.98
N ALA A 66 8.87 1.22 19.89
CA ALA A 66 9.05 2.62 19.51
C ALA A 66 10.43 2.89 18.86
N THR A 67 11.46 2.18 19.29
CA THR A 67 12.83 2.27 18.73
C THR A 67 12.85 1.66 17.32
N ASP A 68 12.34 0.42 17.17
CA ASP A 68 12.33 -0.27 15.89
C ASP A 68 11.48 0.48 14.84
N LEU A 69 10.38 1.11 15.28
CA LEU A 69 9.55 1.95 14.43
C LEU A 69 10.30 3.19 13.93
N ALA A 70 11.08 3.84 14.81
CA ALA A 70 11.90 4.99 14.41
C ALA A 70 12.96 4.58 13.37
N GLU A 71 13.68 3.47 13.61
CA GLU A 71 14.66 2.92 12.68
C GLU A 71 14.02 2.51 11.33
N ALA A 72 12.85 1.86 11.37
CA ALA A 72 12.12 1.49 10.16
C ALA A 72 11.74 2.72 9.34
N ARG A 73 11.28 3.79 9.96
CA ARG A 73 10.94 5.07 9.31
C ARG A 73 12.12 5.74 8.61
N GLU A 74 13.31 5.62 9.19
CA GLU A 74 14.54 6.16 8.59
C GLU A 74 15.04 5.32 7.42
N SER A 75 14.75 4.02 7.43
CA SER A 75 15.27 3.06 6.45
C SER A 75 14.41 2.90 5.22
N VAL A 76 13.12 3.25 5.25
CA VAL A 76 12.25 3.06 4.08
C VAL A 76 12.63 4.00 2.94
N PRO A 77 12.77 3.47 1.70
CA PRO A 77 13.24 4.25 0.56
C PRO A 77 12.35 5.47 0.25
N TRP A 78 11.05 5.36 0.49
CA TRP A 78 10.07 6.40 0.16
C TRP A 78 9.85 7.44 1.27
N ALA A 79 10.59 7.38 2.39
CA ALA A 79 10.50 8.39 3.46
C ALA A 79 10.71 9.83 2.96
N ALA A 80 11.55 10.03 1.95
CA ALA A 80 11.76 11.33 1.33
C ALA A 80 10.52 11.91 0.63
N ALA A 81 9.58 11.07 0.20
CA ALA A 81 8.32 11.48 -0.41
C ALA A 81 7.22 11.81 0.62
N LEU A 82 7.44 11.53 1.90
CA LEU A 82 6.44 11.72 2.96
C LEU A 82 5.83 13.13 3.04
N PRO A 83 6.58 14.24 2.92
CA PRO A 83 5.99 15.57 2.94
C PRO A 83 4.98 15.80 1.81
N MET A 84 5.26 15.27 0.63
CA MET A 84 4.35 15.34 -0.53
C MET A 84 3.12 14.45 -0.31
N ILE A 85 3.30 13.22 0.18
CA ILE A 85 2.18 12.31 0.48
C ILE A 85 1.27 12.92 1.55
N ARG A 86 1.83 13.59 2.57
CA ARG A 86 1.03 14.31 3.57
C ARG A 86 0.16 15.38 2.93
N SER A 87 0.75 16.24 2.13
CA SER A 87 0.03 17.34 1.48
C SER A 87 -1.04 16.86 0.47
N LEU A 88 -0.75 15.80 -0.28
CA LEU A 88 -1.66 15.32 -1.32
C LEU A 88 -2.76 14.40 -0.79
N LEU A 89 -2.53 13.68 0.30
CA LEU A 89 -3.44 12.63 0.76
C LEU A 89 -3.79 12.70 2.24
N MET A 90 -2.81 12.81 3.15
CA MET A 90 -3.07 12.67 4.59
C MET A 90 -3.86 13.85 5.17
N GLU A 91 -3.48 15.09 4.82
CA GLU A 91 -4.18 16.29 5.25
C GLU A 91 -5.61 16.35 4.68
N PRO A 92 -5.85 16.16 3.36
CA PRO A 92 -7.20 16.10 2.81
C PRO A 92 -8.05 14.95 3.37
N ALA A 93 -7.44 13.80 3.67
CA ALA A 93 -8.15 12.66 4.28
C ALA A 93 -8.58 12.97 5.70
N ALA A 94 -7.73 13.64 6.51
CA ALA A 94 -8.08 14.07 7.86
C ALA A 94 -9.29 15.01 7.86
N ASP A 95 -9.31 16.00 6.95
CA ASP A 95 -10.42 16.96 6.79
C ASP A 95 -11.71 16.28 6.31
N SER A 96 -11.58 15.15 5.61
CA SER A 96 -12.71 14.38 5.08
C SER A 96 -13.19 13.27 6.05
N GLY A 97 -12.62 13.17 7.25
CA GLY A 97 -12.97 12.15 8.23
C GLY A 97 -12.45 10.76 7.85
N HIS A 98 -11.23 10.66 7.31
CA HIS A 98 -10.58 9.41 6.95
C HIS A 98 -9.23 9.25 7.66
N VAL A 99 -8.69 8.04 7.62
CA VAL A 99 -7.36 7.70 8.12
C VAL A 99 -6.52 7.18 6.97
N VAL A 100 -5.27 7.62 6.88
CA VAL A 100 -4.27 7.14 5.92
C VAL A 100 -3.20 6.38 6.66
N ALA A 101 -2.85 5.21 6.16
CA ALA A 101 -1.72 4.42 6.64
C ALA A 101 -0.66 4.27 5.55
N LEU A 102 0.58 4.33 5.96
CA LEU A 102 1.74 4.03 5.13
C LEU A 102 2.46 2.83 5.74
N GLY A 103 2.60 1.76 4.97
CA GLY A 103 3.27 0.52 5.38
C GLY A 103 4.53 0.26 4.58
N ASP A 104 5.42 -0.56 5.14
CA ASP A 104 6.57 -1.12 4.43
C ASP A 104 6.16 -2.33 3.56
N ALA A 105 7.13 -2.93 2.88
CA ALA A 105 6.90 -4.09 2.01
C ALA A 105 6.45 -5.36 2.77
N ASP A 106 6.70 -5.43 4.07
CA ASP A 106 6.27 -6.55 4.92
C ASP A 106 4.85 -6.33 5.51
N GLY A 107 4.25 -5.14 5.28
CA GLY A 107 2.94 -4.78 5.79
C GLY A 107 2.94 -4.22 7.22
N ARG A 108 4.10 -3.80 7.75
CA ARG A 108 4.18 -3.07 9.02
C ARG A 108 3.76 -1.64 8.79
N LEU A 109 2.76 -1.14 9.53
CA LEU A 109 2.33 0.25 9.44
C LEU A 109 3.35 1.17 10.10
N LEU A 110 3.90 2.08 9.32
CA LEU A 110 4.93 3.01 9.79
C LEU A 110 4.37 4.37 10.15
N TRP A 111 3.34 4.84 9.44
CA TRP A 111 2.60 6.07 9.77
C TRP A 111 1.10 5.79 9.67
N VAL A 112 0.33 6.31 10.63
CA VAL A 112 -1.13 6.29 10.64
C VAL A 112 -1.61 7.67 11.03
N GLU A 113 -2.07 8.45 10.05
CA GLU A 113 -2.49 9.85 10.22
C GLU A 113 -3.90 10.05 9.68
N GLY A 114 -4.60 11.09 10.16
CA GLY A 114 -5.95 11.42 9.68
C GLY A 114 -6.85 11.94 10.78
N ASP A 115 -8.16 11.84 10.60
CA ASP A 115 -9.16 12.25 11.59
C ASP A 115 -8.91 11.62 12.96
N ARG A 116 -8.87 12.46 13.99
CA ARG A 116 -8.49 12.05 15.34
C ARG A 116 -9.43 11.02 15.95
N SER A 117 -10.72 11.18 15.73
CA SER A 117 -11.74 10.29 16.32
C SER A 117 -11.75 8.94 15.62
N LEU A 118 -11.57 8.96 14.30
CA LEU A 118 -11.51 7.76 13.49
C LEU A 118 -10.22 6.98 13.74
N ARG A 119 -9.08 7.68 13.89
CA ARG A 119 -7.80 7.07 14.27
C ARG A 119 -7.89 6.35 15.61
N SER A 120 -8.48 6.99 16.65
CA SER A 120 -8.68 6.34 17.94
C SER A 120 -9.61 5.12 17.85
N SER A 121 -10.53 5.09 16.88
CA SER A 121 -11.36 3.91 16.61
C SER A 121 -10.58 2.82 15.88
N ALA A 122 -9.72 3.19 14.95
CA ALA A 122 -8.86 2.28 14.21
C ALA A 122 -7.80 1.61 15.13
N GLU A 123 -7.25 2.37 16.08
CA GLU A 123 -6.32 1.86 17.10
C GLU A 123 -6.89 0.71 17.92
N ARG A 124 -8.22 0.67 18.17
CA ARG A 124 -8.88 -0.43 18.91
C ARG A 124 -8.84 -1.76 18.16
N MET A 125 -8.78 -1.74 16.84
CA MET A 125 -8.62 -2.95 16.02
C MET A 125 -7.15 -3.24 15.67
N GLY A 126 -6.22 -2.48 16.27
CA GLY A 126 -4.78 -2.60 16.00
C GLY A 126 -4.34 -1.93 14.71
N PHE A 127 -5.15 -1.03 14.12
CA PHE A 127 -4.71 -0.22 12.97
C PHE A 127 -3.93 0.98 13.49
N ALA A 128 -2.68 0.70 13.90
CA ALA A 128 -1.79 1.63 14.58
C ALA A 128 -0.36 1.47 14.06
N GLU A 129 0.45 2.49 14.33
CA GLU A 129 1.86 2.48 13.98
C GLU A 129 2.61 1.34 14.69
N GLY A 130 3.44 0.61 13.94
CA GLY A 130 4.15 -0.57 14.42
C GLY A 130 3.36 -1.88 14.36
N ALA A 131 2.08 -1.86 13.96
CA ALA A 131 1.28 -3.06 13.80
C ALA A 131 1.50 -3.74 12.44
N LEU A 132 1.32 -5.07 12.40
CA LEU A 132 1.50 -5.89 11.21
C LEU A 132 0.15 -6.15 10.53
N TRP A 133 0.01 -5.66 9.31
CA TRP A 133 -1.18 -5.76 8.47
C TRP A 133 -0.93 -6.52 7.17
N SER A 134 0.09 -7.39 7.13
CA SER A 134 0.22 -8.34 6.02
C SER A 134 -1.00 -9.29 5.99
N GLU A 135 -1.32 -9.81 4.81
CA GLU A 135 -2.45 -10.74 4.64
C GLU A 135 -2.26 -12.01 5.47
N ASP A 136 -1.02 -12.49 5.62
CA ASP A 136 -0.68 -13.66 6.43
C ASP A 136 -0.92 -13.44 7.94
N ALA A 137 -0.82 -12.21 8.42
CA ALA A 137 -0.97 -11.87 9.83
C ALA A 137 -2.38 -11.40 10.21
N ALA A 138 -2.99 -10.58 9.35
CA ALA A 138 -4.26 -9.90 9.64
C ALA A 138 -5.44 -10.39 8.76
N GLY A 139 -5.21 -11.39 7.90
CA GLY A 139 -6.20 -11.88 6.94
C GLY A 139 -6.46 -10.87 5.83
N THR A 140 -7.52 -11.09 5.07
CA THR A 140 -7.93 -10.17 4.00
C THR A 140 -8.16 -8.77 4.54
N ASN A 141 -7.33 -7.84 4.12
CA ASN A 141 -7.38 -6.40 4.39
C ASN A 141 -6.76 -5.66 3.20
N ALA A 142 -7.04 -4.38 3.02
CA ALA A 142 -6.57 -3.70 1.81
C ALA A 142 -5.04 -3.58 1.72
N PRO A 143 -4.31 -3.10 2.76
CA PRO A 143 -2.84 -3.06 2.74
C PRO A 143 -2.20 -4.42 2.43
N GLY A 144 -2.54 -5.44 3.22
CA GLY A 144 -1.94 -6.77 3.10
C GLY A 144 -2.28 -7.45 1.78
N THR A 145 -3.53 -7.34 1.31
CA THR A 145 -3.94 -7.92 0.03
C THR A 145 -3.27 -7.19 -1.14
N ALA A 146 -3.15 -5.84 -1.09
CA ALA A 146 -2.46 -5.08 -2.13
C ALA A 146 -0.99 -5.50 -2.27
N LEU A 147 -0.30 -5.71 -1.15
CA LEU A 147 1.07 -6.23 -1.13
C LEU A 147 1.15 -7.67 -1.67
N ALA A 148 0.22 -8.54 -1.24
CA ALA A 148 0.24 -9.96 -1.62
C ALA A 148 0.01 -10.21 -3.11
N ILE A 149 -0.79 -9.35 -3.79
CA ILE A 149 -1.09 -9.49 -5.22
C ILE A 149 -0.38 -8.46 -6.10
N ASP A 150 0.44 -7.60 -5.50
CA ASP A 150 1.15 -6.50 -6.18
C ASP A 150 0.21 -5.69 -7.10
N SER A 151 -0.92 -5.26 -6.53
CA SER A 151 -1.95 -4.55 -7.31
C SER A 151 -2.83 -3.69 -6.41
N PRO A 152 -3.33 -2.55 -6.90
CA PRO A 152 -4.31 -1.75 -6.18
C PRO A 152 -5.55 -2.56 -5.82
N VAL A 153 -6.01 -2.43 -4.58
CA VAL A 153 -7.19 -3.15 -4.09
C VAL A 153 -8.09 -2.25 -3.27
N GLN A 154 -9.38 -2.52 -3.33
CA GLN A 154 -10.40 -1.97 -2.44
C GLN A 154 -11.05 -3.12 -1.71
N ILE A 155 -11.10 -3.06 -0.38
CA ILE A 155 -11.79 -4.02 0.48
C ILE A 155 -12.90 -3.30 1.21
N ARG A 156 -14.13 -3.81 1.09
CA ARG A 156 -15.33 -3.20 1.64
C ARG A 156 -15.87 -4.01 2.80
N THR A 157 -16.07 -3.38 3.93
CA THR A 157 -16.81 -3.94 5.07
C THR A 157 -16.62 -5.46 5.26
N HIS A 158 -17.63 -6.25 4.98
CA HIS A 158 -17.63 -7.72 5.15
C HIS A 158 -16.73 -8.49 4.16
N GLU A 159 -16.02 -7.81 3.26
CA GLU A 159 -14.96 -8.43 2.47
C GLU A 159 -13.69 -8.66 3.29
N HIS A 160 -13.52 -7.94 4.42
CA HIS A 160 -12.46 -8.23 5.37
C HIS A 160 -12.65 -9.61 6.02
N PHE A 161 -11.53 -10.34 6.21
CA PHE A 161 -11.58 -11.68 6.79
C PHE A 161 -11.86 -11.65 8.30
N VAL A 162 -11.24 -10.71 9.01
CA VAL A 162 -11.36 -10.58 10.47
C VAL A 162 -12.59 -9.72 10.83
N GLY A 163 -13.44 -10.23 11.73
CA GLY A 163 -14.69 -9.57 12.12
C GLY A 163 -14.53 -8.16 12.69
N ALA A 164 -13.49 -7.92 13.46
CA ALA A 164 -13.22 -6.61 14.09
C ALA A 164 -13.03 -5.46 13.07
N VAL A 165 -12.67 -5.77 11.82
CA VAL A 165 -12.43 -4.78 10.75
C VAL A 165 -13.59 -4.65 9.76
N GLN A 166 -14.66 -5.43 9.90
CA GLN A 166 -15.79 -5.45 8.94
C GLN A 166 -16.68 -4.22 8.94
N ASN A 167 -16.46 -3.26 9.83
CA ASN A 167 -17.13 -1.96 9.81
C ASN A 167 -16.39 -0.90 8.98
N TRP A 168 -15.25 -1.26 8.42
CA TRP A 168 -14.36 -0.37 7.68
C TRP A 168 -14.32 -0.73 6.20
N SER A 169 -14.15 0.28 5.38
CA SER A 169 -13.79 0.12 3.98
C SER A 169 -12.43 0.75 3.74
N CYS A 170 -11.65 0.18 2.83
CA CYS A 170 -10.27 0.58 2.61
C CYS A 170 -9.94 0.58 1.11
N THR A 171 -8.99 1.44 0.73
CA THR A 171 -8.36 1.46 -0.59
C THR A 171 -6.86 1.49 -0.42
N ALA A 172 -6.17 0.47 -0.91
CA ALA A 172 -4.72 0.37 -0.84
C ALA A 172 -4.07 0.25 -2.21
N VAL A 173 -2.90 0.83 -2.34
CA VAL A 173 -2.07 0.81 -3.55
C VAL A 173 -0.63 0.52 -3.16
N PRO A 174 0.02 -0.51 -3.74
CA PRO A 174 1.44 -0.78 -3.48
C PRO A 174 2.31 0.33 -4.06
N VAL A 175 3.45 0.58 -3.42
CA VAL A 175 4.47 1.55 -3.83
C VAL A 175 5.68 0.78 -4.34
N HIS A 176 6.21 1.17 -5.50
CA HIS A 176 7.34 0.50 -6.12
C HIS A 176 8.59 1.37 -6.12
N ASP A 177 9.73 0.71 -6.05
CA ASP A 177 11.01 1.35 -6.39
C ASP A 177 11.06 1.56 -7.92
N PRO A 178 11.11 2.81 -8.40
CA PRO A 178 11.10 3.09 -9.84
C PRO A 178 12.33 2.55 -10.57
N ALA A 179 13.40 2.19 -9.86
CA ALA A 179 14.62 1.67 -10.46
C ALA A 179 14.60 0.14 -10.63
N THR A 180 13.90 -0.57 -9.75
CA THR A 180 13.89 -2.04 -9.70
C THR A 180 12.53 -2.64 -10.02
N GLY A 181 11.44 -1.84 -9.89
CA GLY A 181 10.06 -2.31 -9.97
C GLY A 181 9.62 -3.15 -8.77
N GLN A 182 10.43 -3.28 -7.73
CA GLN A 182 10.07 -4.03 -6.54
C GLN A 182 9.09 -3.25 -5.65
N VAL A 183 8.15 -3.94 -5.03
CA VAL A 183 7.29 -3.37 -4.01
C VAL A 183 8.13 -2.97 -2.79
N ILE A 184 8.04 -1.71 -2.40
CA ILE A 184 8.77 -1.13 -1.26
C ILE A 184 7.86 -0.63 -0.14
N GLY A 185 6.54 -0.74 -0.33
CA GLY A 185 5.57 -0.34 0.67
C GLY A 185 4.16 -0.28 0.12
N VAL A 186 3.25 0.29 0.91
CA VAL A 186 1.84 0.43 0.57
C VAL A 186 1.28 1.72 1.15
N ILE A 187 0.38 2.38 0.41
CA ILE A 187 -0.44 3.49 0.89
C ILE A 187 -1.89 3.02 0.96
N ASP A 188 -2.52 3.24 2.10
CA ASP A 188 -3.91 2.88 2.36
C ASP A 188 -4.73 4.07 2.85
N VAL A 189 -5.98 4.16 2.42
CA VAL A 189 -7.00 5.06 2.98
C VAL A 189 -8.13 4.22 3.55
N THR A 190 -8.41 4.43 4.83
CA THR A 190 -9.40 3.70 5.61
C THR A 190 -10.50 4.64 6.13
N GLY A 191 -11.74 4.22 6.05
CA GLY A 191 -12.91 5.00 6.48
C GLY A 191 -14.23 4.27 6.26
N ASP A 192 -15.25 5.03 5.90
CA ASP A 192 -16.56 4.53 5.50
C ASP A 192 -16.54 4.04 4.03
N ASP A 193 -17.70 3.70 3.47
CA ASP A 193 -17.81 3.20 2.09
C ASP A 193 -17.35 4.19 1.01
N SER A 194 -17.21 5.48 1.33
CA SER A 194 -16.75 6.51 0.37
C SER A 194 -15.30 6.30 -0.04
N VAL A 195 -14.46 5.76 0.85
CA VAL A 195 -13.05 5.46 0.55
C VAL A 195 -12.90 4.31 -0.46
N ALA A 196 -13.90 3.46 -0.61
CA ALA A 196 -13.90 2.41 -1.61
C ALA A 196 -14.58 2.82 -2.94
N SER A 197 -14.59 4.12 -3.24
CA SER A 197 -15.07 4.67 -4.51
C SER A 197 -14.00 4.66 -5.60
N PRO A 198 -14.37 4.70 -6.89
CA PRO A 198 -13.40 4.86 -7.99
C PRO A 198 -12.56 6.13 -7.88
N LEU A 199 -13.15 7.21 -7.33
CA LEU A 199 -12.43 8.47 -7.13
C LEU A 199 -11.34 8.33 -6.06
N ALA A 200 -11.64 7.70 -4.93
CA ALA A 200 -10.67 7.42 -3.88
C ALA A 200 -9.49 6.58 -4.41
N LEU A 201 -9.78 5.53 -5.17
CA LEU A 201 -8.75 4.72 -5.80
C LEU A 201 -7.88 5.54 -6.75
N THR A 202 -8.48 6.41 -7.56
CA THR A 202 -7.73 7.28 -8.48
C THR A 202 -6.83 8.24 -7.71
N MET A 203 -7.31 8.82 -6.61
CA MET A 203 -6.54 9.74 -5.75
C MET A 203 -5.34 9.03 -5.12
N VAL A 204 -5.53 7.85 -4.53
CA VAL A 204 -4.42 7.08 -3.93
C VAL A 204 -3.39 6.68 -4.99
N ARG A 205 -3.84 6.20 -6.17
CA ARG A 205 -2.94 5.87 -7.29
C ARG A 205 -2.14 7.07 -7.78
N ALA A 206 -2.78 8.25 -7.90
CA ALA A 206 -2.08 9.46 -8.30
C ALA A 206 -1.03 9.89 -7.27
N THR A 207 -1.33 9.75 -5.97
CA THR A 207 -0.38 10.05 -4.90
C THR A 207 0.80 9.07 -4.93
N VAL A 208 0.56 7.78 -5.10
CA VAL A 208 1.62 6.76 -5.25
C VAL A 208 2.50 7.10 -6.46
N ALA A 209 1.91 7.34 -7.63
CA ALA A 209 2.66 7.68 -8.84
C ALA A 209 3.53 8.93 -8.66
N ALA A 210 3.01 9.97 -7.99
CA ALA A 210 3.78 11.16 -7.66
C ALA A 210 4.93 10.85 -6.68
N GLY A 211 4.71 9.96 -5.69
CA GLY A 211 5.73 9.46 -4.77
C GLY A 211 6.84 8.72 -5.48
N GLU A 212 6.50 7.76 -6.32
CA GLU A 212 7.45 6.99 -7.14
C GLU A 212 8.24 7.90 -8.07
N GLN A 213 7.59 8.90 -8.70
CA GLN A 213 8.29 9.88 -9.51
C GLN A 213 9.27 10.74 -8.68
N SER A 214 8.88 11.15 -7.47
CA SER A 214 9.77 11.87 -6.55
C SER A 214 11.00 11.05 -6.19
N LEU A 215 10.84 9.72 -5.97
CA LEU A 215 11.95 8.80 -5.73
C LEU A 215 12.88 8.66 -6.95
N ALA A 216 12.30 8.61 -8.15
CA ALA A 216 13.08 8.55 -9.39
C ALA A 216 13.97 9.78 -9.60
N LEU A 217 13.52 10.96 -9.17
CA LEU A 217 14.21 12.24 -9.32
C LEU A 217 15.10 12.60 -8.12
N GLY A 218 14.89 11.97 -6.97
CA GLY A 218 15.62 12.25 -5.73
C GLY A 218 17.06 11.71 -5.75
N PRO A 219 17.93 12.21 -4.83
CA PRO A 219 19.24 11.62 -4.65
C PRO A 219 19.06 10.16 -4.20
N ARG A 220 19.65 9.23 -4.95
CA ARG A 220 19.55 7.78 -4.66
C ARG A 220 20.25 7.45 -3.34
N THR A 221 19.45 7.19 -2.28
CA THR A 221 19.94 6.78 -0.95
C THR A 221 19.98 5.25 -0.80
N GLY A 222 20.31 4.51 -1.85
CA GLY A 222 20.55 3.06 -1.79
C GLY A 222 22.03 2.75 -1.59
N PRO A 223 22.41 1.50 -1.18
CA PRO A 223 23.80 1.11 -1.12
C PRO A 223 24.41 1.36 -2.49
N ARG A 224 25.41 2.20 -2.51
CA ARG A 224 26.11 2.67 -3.70
C ARG A 224 26.86 1.51 -4.37
N ALA A 225 26.12 0.63 -5.04
CA ALA A 225 26.67 -0.48 -5.85
C ALA A 225 26.81 -0.06 -7.31
N ALA A 226 27.24 1.16 -7.54
CA ALA A 226 27.85 1.52 -8.82
C ALA A 226 28.90 2.58 -8.53
N THR A 227 30.14 2.21 -8.58
CA THR A 227 31.25 3.15 -8.62
C THR A 227 30.91 4.19 -9.70
N PRO A 228 30.82 5.48 -9.33
CA PRO A 228 30.41 6.51 -10.28
C PRO A 228 31.36 6.51 -11.47
N TRP A 229 30.80 6.66 -12.65
CA TRP A 229 31.61 6.93 -13.82
C TRP A 229 32.20 8.33 -13.70
N ARG A 230 33.51 8.44 -13.86
CA ARG A 230 34.18 9.72 -13.93
C ARG A 230 34.76 9.82 -15.35
N LEU A 231 34.46 10.95 -16.03
CA LEU A 231 34.96 11.28 -17.32
C LEU A 231 35.99 12.38 -17.15
N ASP A 232 37.25 12.08 -17.52
CA ASP A 232 38.32 13.04 -17.57
C ASP A 232 38.54 13.43 -19.04
N VAL A 233 38.19 14.67 -19.40
CA VAL A 233 38.41 15.21 -20.75
C VAL A 233 39.80 15.84 -20.80
N LEU A 234 40.68 15.26 -21.61
CA LEU A 234 42.10 15.63 -21.71
C LEU A 234 42.37 16.35 -23.04
N GLY A 235 41.82 17.53 -23.23
CA GLY A 235 41.97 18.29 -24.47
C GLY A 235 40.88 17.97 -25.52
N ARG A 236 41.14 18.31 -26.81
CA ARG A 236 40.12 18.18 -27.87
C ARG A 236 39.89 16.78 -28.37
N ASP A 237 40.86 15.87 -28.19
CA ASP A 237 40.84 14.58 -28.86
C ASP A 237 41.00 13.38 -27.89
N ARG A 238 40.92 13.62 -26.58
CA ARG A 238 41.11 12.60 -25.56
C ARG A 238 40.14 12.71 -24.41
N ALA A 239 39.52 11.58 -24.09
CA ALA A 239 38.75 11.43 -22.85
C ALA A 239 38.97 10.03 -22.26
N ASP A 240 39.16 9.95 -20.96
CA ASP A 240 39.27 8.71 -20.21
C ASP A 240 38.05 8.52 -19.33
N LEU A 241 37.37 7.37 -19.43
CA LEU A 241 36.21 7.01 -18.66
C LEU A 241 36.63 6.06 -17.52
N HIS A 242 36.45 6.45 -16.30
CA HIS A 242 36.84 5.71 -15.10
C HIS A 242 35.64 5.08 -14.42
N ARG A 243 35.77 3.84 -13.98
CA ARG A 243 34.81 3.16 -13.11
C ARG A 243 35.59 2.34 -12.06
N GLY A 244 35.65 2.84 -10.84
CA GLY A 244 36.55 2.27 -9.82
C GLY A 244 38.00 2.33 -10.29
N ASP A 245 38.69 1.21 -10.20
CA ASP A 245 40.09 1.08 -10.64
C ASP A 245 40.25 0.84 -12.15
N THR A 246 39.17 0.78 -12.89
CA THR A 246 39.22 0.54 -14.35
C THR A 246 39.14 1.86 -15.10
N THR A 247 40.09 2.11 -15.96
CA THR A 247 40.16 3.23 -16.89
C THR A 247 40.00 2.77 -18.32
N THR A 248 39.03 3.30 -19.04
CA THR A 248 38.82 3.03 -20.46
C THR A 248 39.07 4.30 -21.25
N ARG A 249 40.07 4.28 -22.13
CA ARG A 249 40.32 5.40 -23.02
C ARG A 249 39.33 5.42 -24.17
N LEU A 250 38.63 6.56 -24.32
CA LEU A 250 37.72 6.75 -25.43
C LEU A 250 38.47 7.09 -26.70
N SER A 251 38.03 6.56 -27.84
CA SER A 251 38.59 6.91 -29.14
C SER A 251 38.26 8.39 -29.47
N ALA A 252 39.10 9.02 -30.32
CA ALA A 252 38.90 10.40 -30.77
C ALA A 252 37.46 10.64 -31.28
N ARG A 253 36.91 9.68 -32.02
CA ARG A 253 35.52 9.74 -32.52
C ARG A 253 34.44 9.74 -31.42
N HIS A 254 34.68 9.13 -30.27
CA HIS A 254 33.80 9.19 -29.13
C HIS A 254 34.00 10.45 -28.28
N SER A 255 35.19 11.03 -28.31
CA SER A 255 35.54 12.27 -27.61
C SER A 255 34.98 13.52 -28.29
N GLU A 256 34.68 13.45 -29.60
CA GLU A 256 34.05 14.53 -30.36
C GLU A 256 32.55 14.71 -30.09
N LEU A 257 31.92 13.76 -29.40
CA LEU A 257 30.48 13.76 -29.06
C LEU A 257 30.20 14.28 -27.64
N LEU A 258 31.25 14.63 -26.90
CA LEU A 258 31.20 15.15 -25.52
C LEU A 258 31.68 16.62 -25.46
#